data_736b509bc4b963f3e9d2c3e4f9c77409
#
_entry.id   736b509bc4b963f3e9d2c3e4f9c77409
#
_cell.length_a   1.000
_cell.length_b   1.000
_cell.length_c   1.000
_cell.angle_alpha   90.00
_cell.angle_beta   90.00
_cell.angle_gamma   90.00
#
_symmetry.space_group_name_H-M   'P 1'
#
loop_
_entity.id
_entity.type
_entity.pdbx_description
1 polymer ?
#
loop_
_entity_poly.entity_id
_entity_poly.type
_entity_poly.pdbx_seq_one_letter_code
_entity_poly.pdbx_strand_id
1 'polypeptide(L)'
;MTAITLDRIAEATARIEGRVLRTPLVASSSLSVRCGVPILLKLETRQTTGSFKLRGATNAVLSLDEEARKRGLVTASTGNHGRALATAAQAAKTRAVVCMSALVPGNKVEAVRALGAEIRIVGRSQDDAQDEVDRLVREQGLTAIPPFDHAAVIAGQGTIGLEIAEDRPDVELALVPLSGGGLAAGVAAALKGVLPHIRVVGVSMARGAAMYESLRAGHPVAVEELETLADSLGGGIGLANRYTFAMCRDLLDDVVLLTEDEIAEGIRHAFTNE
;
A
#
# COMPACT_ATOMS: atom_id res chain seq x y z
N MET A 1 -13.66 7.84 15.23
CA MET A 1 -12.50 7.03 14.79
C MET A 1 -11.24 7.82 15.00
N THR A 2 -10.17 7.24 15.54
CA THR A 2 -8.91 7.97 15.78
C THR A 2 -8.24 8.18 14.43
N ALA A 3 -8.17 9.42 13.95
CA ALA A 3 -7.51 9.78 12.70
C ALA A 3 -6.03 9.37 12.74
N ILE A 4 -5.46 9.03 11.58
CA ILE A 4 -4.01 8.86 11.43
C ILE A 4 -3.40 10.25 11.37
N THR A 5 -2.87 10.70 12.50
CA THR A 5 -2.31 12.05 12.65
C THR A 5 -0.86 12.12 12.15
N LEU A 6 -0.37 13.34 11.94
CA LEU A 6 1.03 13.59 11.59
C LEU A 6 1.98 13.01 12.65
N ASP A 7 1.64 13.10 13.95
CA ASP A 7 2.43 12.54 15.04
C ASP A 7 2.59 11.03 14.91
N ARG A 8 1.50 10.31 14.56
CA ARG A 8 1.57 8.86 14.33
C ARG A 8 2.44 8.49 13.14
N ILE A 9 2.49 9.33 12.11
CA ILE A 9 3.37 9.14 10.96
C ILE A 9 4.81 9.42 11.35
N ALA A 10 5.08 10.45 12.14
CA ALA A 10 6.40 10.75 12.70
C ALA A 10 6.92 9.61 13.61
N GLU A 11 6.06 9.07 14.48
CA GLU A 11 6.37 7.87 15.27
C GLU A 11 6.69 6.67 14.38
N ALA A 12 5.94 6.49 13.27
CA ALA A 12 6.21 5.42 12.32
C ALA A 12 7.57 5.63 11.64
N THR A 13 7.94 6.87 11.28
CA THR A 13 9.25 7.20 10.70
C THR A 13 10.38 6.77 11.64
N ALA A 14 10.33 7.17 12.90
CA ALA A 14 11.32 6.78 13.89
C ALA A 14 11.37 5.25 14.10
N ARG A 15 10.20 4.59 14.07
CA ARG A 15 10.11 3.14 14.29
C ARG A 15 10.71 2.32 13.16
N ILE A 16 10.59 2.77 11.90
CA ILE A 16 11.10 2.03 10.72
C ILE A 16 12.48 2.48 10.28
N GLU A 17 13.07 3.47 10.94
CA GLU A 17 14.41 3.97 10.63
C GLU A 17 15.45 2.84 10.65
N GLY A 18 16.33 2.81 9.63
CA GLY A 18 17.34 1.78 9.45
C GLY A 18 16.81 0.39 9.06
N ARG A 19 15.49 0.22 8.93
CA ARG A 19 14.84 -1.06 8.58
C ARG A 19 14.20 -1.06 7.20
N VAL A 20 13.94 0.11 6.67
CA VAL A 20 13.49 0.35 5.30
C VAL A 20 14.39 1.40 4.66
N LEU A 21 14.40 1.44 3.34
CA LEU A 21 15.17 2.44 2.62
C LEU A 21 14.40 3.78 2.61
N ARG A 22 15.10 4.88 2.87
CA ARG A 22 14.68 6.20 2.38
C ARG A 22 14.93 6.20 0.88
N THR A 23 13.88 5.99 0.10
CA THR A 23 14.00 5.87 -1.35
C THR A 23 14.29 7.23 -1.98
N PRO A 24 15.01 7.27 -3.11
CA PRO A 24 15.34 8.54 -3.74
C PRO A 24 14.09 9.21 -4.34
N LEU A 25 14.10 10.53 -4.29
CA LEU A 25 13.21 11.42 -5.05
C LEU A 25 14.03 12.01 -6.19
N VAL A 26 13.78 11.59 -7.43
CA VAL A 26 14.61 11.94 -8.58
C VAL A 26 13.84 12.77 -9.61
N ALA A 27 14.52 13.70 -10.27
CA ALA A 27 13.93 14.45 -11.38
C ALA A 27 13.79 13.56 -12.62
N SER A 28 12.62 13.56 -13.23
CA SER A 28 12.38 12.98 -14.55
C SER A 28 12.51 14.07 -15.61
N SER A 29 13.59 14.05 -16.36
CA SER A 29 13.80 15.02 -17.44
C SER A 29 12.80 14.81 -18.58
N SER A 30 12.48 13.55 -18.91
CA SER A 30 11.59 13.20 -20.00
C SER A 30 10.16 13.68 -19.72
N LEU A 31 9.64 13.40 -18.53
CA LEU A 31 8.29 13.84 -18.12
C LEU A 31 8.25 15.37 -17.92
N SER A 32 9.31 15.97 -17.39
CA SER A 32 9.34 17.42 -17.19
C SER A 32 9.27 18.18 -18.52
N VAL A 33 9.97 17.72 -19.54
CA VAL A 33 9.89 18.28 -20.89
C VAL A 33 8.48 18.09 -21.48
N ARG A 34 7.91 16.89 -21.34
CA ARG A 34 6.58 16.56 -21.86
C ARG A 34 5.47 17.40 -21.20
N CYS A 35 5.57 17.62 -19.89
CA CYS A 35 4.54 18.32 -19.10
C CYS A 35 4.77 19.84 -19.02
N GLY A 36 5.96 20.33 -19.36
CA GLY A 36 6.31 21.75 -19.24
C GLY A 36 6.48 22.24 -17.79
N VAL A 37 6.55 21.32 -16.82
CA VAL A 37 6.75 21.61 -15.38
C VAL A 37 7.71 20.59 -14.78
N PRO A 38 8.42 20.92 -13.68
CA PRO A 38 9.29 19.94 -13.01
C PRO A 38 8.50 18.73 -12.51
N ILE A 39 8.89 17.54 -12.94
CA ILE A 39 8.34 16.26 -12.48
C ILE A 39 9.41 15.49 -11.70
N LEU A 40 9.02 14.99 -10.54
CA LEU A 40 9.86 14.18 -9.66
C LEU A 40 9.21 12.82 -9.43
N LEU A 41 10.03 11.79 -9.35
CA LEU A 41 9.60 10.42 -9.10
C LEU A 41 10.14 9.94 -7.75
N LYS A 42 9.25 9.59 -6.83
CA LYS A 42 9.58 8.91 -5.58
C LYS A 42 9.67 7.40 -5.85
N LEU A 43 10.90 6.88 -5.92
CA LEU A 43 11.17 5.54 -6.45
C LEU A 43 10.98 4.43 -5.39
N GLU A 44 9.75 4.17 -4.98
CA GLU A 44 9.42 3.06 -4.07
C GLU A 44 9.69 1.67 -4.67
N THR A 45 9.91 1.56 -5.98
CA THR A 45 10.42 0.35 -6.63
C THR A 45 11.85 -0.02 -6.18
N ARG A 46 12.60 0.94 -5.65
CA ARG A 46 13.95 0.74 -5.08
C ARG A 46 13.93 0.18 -3.66
N GLN A 47 12.77 0.06 -3.02
CA GLN A 47 12.66 -0.55 -1.70
C GLN A 47 13.14 -2.02 -1.74
N THR A 48 13.65 -2.54 -0.65
CA THR A 48 14.22 -3.90 -0.53
C THR A 48 13.29 -4.99 -1.07
N THR A 49 11.98 -4.83 -0.90
CA THR A 49 10.96 -5.76 -1.44
C THR A 49 10.41 -5.35 -2.80
N GLY A 50 10.96 -4.30 -3.44
CA GLY A 50 10.50 -3.78 -4.72
C GLY A 50 9.21 -2.96 -4.66
N SER A 51 8.72 -2.59 -3.47
CA SER A 51 7.52 -1.77 -3.32
C SER A 51 7.43 -1.08 -1.96
N PHE A 52 6.63 -0.01 -1.90
CA PHE A 52 6.32 0.76 -0.69
C PHE A 52 5.71 -0.05 0.45
N LYS A 53 5.13 -1.21 0.18
CA LYS A 53 4.43 -2.06 1.16
C LYS A 53 5.30 -2.42 2.36
N LEU A 54 6.63 -2.47 2.19
CA LEU A 54 7.55 -2.77 3.28
C LEU A 54 7.46 -1.76 4.43
N ARG A 55 7.23 -0.49 4.15
CA ARG A 55 7.12 0.57 5.16
C ARG A 55 5.97 0.30 6.13
N GLY A 56 4.77 0.12 5.59
CA GLY A 56 3.57 -0.16 6.39
C GLY A 56 3.63 -1.51 7.10
N ALA A 57 4.12 -2.56 6.44
CA ALA A 57 4.29 -3.86 7.07
C ALA A 57 5.29 -3.80 8.22
N THR A 58 6.45 -3.17 8.03
CA THR A 58 7.47 -3.00 9.08
C THR A 58 6.92 -2.21 10.26
N ASN A 59 6.25 -1.07 10.00
CA ASN A 59 5.66 -0.28 11.07
C ASN A 59 4.60 -1.07 11.84
N ALA A 60 3.72 -1.80 11.14
CA ALA A 60 2.68 -2.60 11.78
C ALA A 60 3.28 -3.70 12.67
N VAL A 61 4.27 -4.45 12.18
CA VAL A 61 4.92 -5.52 12.95
C VAL A 61 5.62 -4.95 14.20
N LEU A 62 6.34 -3.84 14.06
CA LEU A 62 7.10 -3.25 15.15
C LEU A 62 6.22 -2.50 16.17
N SER A 63 5.00 -2.12 15.79
CA SER A 63 4.03 -1.48 16.72
C SER A 63 3.29 -2.48 17.60
N LEU A 64 3.40 -3.78 17.32
CA LEU A 64 2.78 -4.82 18.15
C LEU A 64 3.53 -5.01 19.46
N ASP A 65 2.80 -5.35 20.51
CA ASP A 65 3.39 -5.82 21.74
C ASP A 65 4.09 -7.19 21.57
N GLU A 66 4.85 -7.58 22.57
CA GLU A 66 5.64 -8.82 22.54
C GLU A 66 4.75 -10.07 22.42
N GLU A 67 3.61 -10.07 23.12
CA GLU A 67 2.69 -11.20 23.10
C GLU A 67 2.01 -11.39 21.74
N ALA A 68 1.59 -10.31 21.09
CA ALA A 68 1.05 -10.37 19.74
C ALA A 68 2.09 -10.88 18.73
N ARG A 69 3.35 -10.42 18.86
CA ARG A 69 4.46 -10.93 18.02
C ARG A 69 4.74 -12.40 18.27
N LYS A 70 4.75 -12.87 19.54
CA LYS A 70 4.97 -14.29 19.87
C LYS A 70 3.89 -15.20 19.27
N ARG A 71 2.63 -14.76 19.25
CA ARG A 71 1.54 -15.53 18.62
C ARG A 71 1.75 -15.68 17.11
N GLY A 72 2.37 -14.72 16.47
CA GLY A 72 2.62 -14.69 15.03
C GLY A 72 1.61 -13.85 14.25
N LEU A 73 1.89 -13.67 12.98
CA LEU A 73 1.19 -12.76 12.06
C LEU A 73 0.50 -13.54 10.96
N VAL A 74 -0.57 -12.98 10.40
CA VAL A 74 -1.26 -13.56 9.25
C VAL A 74 -1.76 -12.48 8.30
N THR A 75 -1.77 -12.78 7.00
CA THR A 75 -2.38 -11.95 5.96
C THR A 75 -2.87 -12.77 4.79
N ALA A 76 -3.86 -12.26 4.07
CA ALA A 76 -4.23 -12.75 2.74
C ALA A 76 -3.59 -11.84 1.69
N SER A 77 -2.58 -12.32 0.97
CA SER A 77 -1.92 -11.54 -0.07
C SER A 77 -1.04 -12.40 -0.97
N THR A 78 -1.21 -12.24 -2.26
CA THR A 78 -0.46 -12.95 -3.30
C THR A 78 0.74 -12.17 -3.84
N GLY A 79 0.89 -10.91 -3.45
CA GLY A 79 1.83 -9.98 -4.06
C GLY A 79 2.71 -9.22 -3.07
N ASN A 80 2.82 -7.92 -3.32
CA ASN A 80 3.74 -7.02 -2.62
C ASN A 80 3.54 -6.98 -1.11
N HIS A 81 2.30 -7.11 -0.60
CA HIS A 81 2.06 -7.06 0.84
C HIS A 81 2.51 -8.36 1.53
N GLY A 82 2.25 -9.53 0.94
CA GLY A 82 2.74 -10.81 1.47
C GLY A 82 4.26 -10.84 1.58
N ARG A 83 4.97 -10.38 0.54
CA ARG A 83 6.44 -10.23 0.56
C ARG A 83 6.91 -9.25 1.63
N ALA A 84 6.25 -8.12 1.74
CA ALA A 84 6.59 -7.10 2.74
C ALA A 84 6.39 -7.60 4.17
N LEU A 85 5.26 -8.28 4.44
CA LEU A 85 4.99 -8.85 5.76
C LEU A 85 5.98 -9.98 6.12
N ALA A 86 6.28 -10.87 5.17
CA ALA A 86 7.28 -11.92 5.37
C ALA A 86 8.65 -11.35 5.72
N THR A 87 9.11 -10.33 4.98
CA THR A 87 10.38 -9.64 5.25
C THR A 87 10.39 -8.95 6.62
N ALA A 88 9.33 -8.21 6.95
CA ALA A 88 9.23 -7.52 8.24
C ALA A 88 9.18 -8.50 9.42
N ALA A 89 8.43 -9.60 9.28
CA ALA A 89 8.33 -10.66 10.28
C ALA A 89 9.67 -11.38 10.49
N GLN A 90 10.39 -11.71 9.41
CA GLN A 90 11.72 -12.30 9.48
C GLN A 90 12.69 -11.40 10.25
N ALA A 91 12.72 -10.10 9.91
CA ALA A 91 13.56 -9.12 10.62
C ALA A 91 13.19 -8.96 12.10
N ALA A 92 11.91 -9.11 12.44
CA ALA A 92 11.42 -9.07 13.83
C ALA A 92 11.48 -10.44 14.54
N LYS A 93 11.99 -11.49 13.88
CA LYS A 93 12.03 -12.88 14.39
C LYS A 93 10.64 -13.38 14.82
N THR A 94 9.63 -13.05 14.05
CA THR A 94 8.23 -13.39 14.31
C THR A 94 7.71 -14.33 13.21
N ARG A 95 6.91 -15.35 13.58
CA ARG A 95 6.23 -16.22 12.62
C ARG A 95 5.27 -15.40 11.75
N ALA A 96 5.27 -15.63 10.44
CA ALA A 96 4.28 -15.08 9.53
C ALA A 96 3.63 -16.19 8.70
N VAL A 97 2.33 -16.11 8.56
CA VAL A 97 1.52 -16.97 7.70
C VAL A 97 0.92 -16.11 6.59
N VAL A 98 1.11 -16.54 5.34
CA VAL A 98 0.52 -15.86 4.18
C VAL A 98 -0.46 -16.81 3.49
N CYS A 99 -1.73 -16.44 3.53
CA CYS A 99 -2.81 -17.19 2.89
C CYS A 99 -2.96 -16.74 1.43
N MET A 100 -3.05 -17.71 0.52
CA MET A 100 -3.12 -17.49 -0.92
C MET A 100 -4.12 -18.44 -1.56
N SER A 101 -4.79 -18.03 -2.63
CA SER A 101 -5.62 -18.92 -3.41
C SER A 101 -4.76 -19.90 -4.24
N ALA A 102 -5.35 -21.02 -4.63
CA ALA A 102 -4.67 -22.03 -5.47
C ALA A 102 -4.41 -21.53 -6.92
N LEU A 103 -4.95 -20.38 -7.30
CA LEU A 103 -4.73 -19.77 -8.61
C LEU A 103 -3.47 -18.91 -8.70
N VAL A 104 -2.78 -18.71 -7.56
CA VAL A 104 -1.55 -17.90 -7.53
C VAL A 104 -0.42 -18.61 -8.25
N PRO A 105 0.27 -17.95 -9.17
CA PRO A 105 1.42 -18.51 -9.85
C PRO A 105 2.51 -19.01 -8.89
N GLY A 106 3.07 -20.18 -9.16
CA GLY A 106 4.05 -20.85 -8.29
C GLY A 106 5.27 -19.97 -7.98
N ASN A 107 5.73 -19.16 -8.92
CA ASN A 107 6.85 -18.24 -8.71
C ASN A 107 6.56 -17.17 -7.64
N LYS A 108 5.31 -16.69 -7.54
CA LYS A 108 4.90 -15.74 -6.49
C LYS A 108 4.86 -16.46 -5.12
N VAL A 109 4.38 -17.70 -5.07
CA VAL A 109 4.37 -18.52 -3.85
C VAL A 109 5.80 -18.75 -3.34
N GLU A 110 6.69 -19.19 -4.22
CA GLU A 110 8.09 -19.46 -3.85
C GLU A 110 8.84 -18.20 -3.40
N ALA A 111 8.56 -17.06 -4.03
CA ALA A 111 9.16 -15.78 -3.63
C ALA A 111 8.81 -15.39 -2.18
N VAL A 112 7.59 -15.66 -1.72
CA VAL A 112 7.18 -15.39 -0.33
C VAL A 112 7.73 -16.46 0.62
N ARG A 113 7.74 -17.74 0.20
CA ARG A 113 8.31 -18.84 0.98
C ARG A 113 9.80 -18.64 1.25
N ALA A 114 10.55 -18.19 0.25
CA ALA A 114 11.99 -17.90 0.38
C ALA A 114 12.31 -16.82 1.44
N LEU A 115 11.32 -15.99 1.79
CA LEU A 115 11.41 -14.99 2.86
C LEU A 115 11.07 -15.56 4.25
N GLY A 116 10.89 -16.89 4.37
CA GLY A 116 10.66 -17.58 5.63
C GLY A 116 9.21 -17.57 6.12
N ALA A 117 8.25 -17.12 5.32
CA ALA A 117 6.84 -17.20 5.69
C ALA A 117 6.26 -18.59 5.47
N GLU A 118 5.36 -19.01 6.36
CA GLU A 118 4.51 -20.18 6.15
C GLU A 118 3.43 -19.82 5.11
N ILE A 119 3.28 -20.67 4.10
CA ILE A 119 2.28 -20.47 3.04
C ILE A 119 1.09 -21.40 3.27
N ARG A 120 -0.12 -20.82 3.24
CA ARG A 120 -1.40 -21.54 3.25
C ARG A 120 -2.08 -21.36 1.91
N ILE A 121 -2.16 -22.42 1.13
CA ILE A 121 -2.91 -22.44 -0.13
C ILE A 121 -4.32 -22.92 0.18
N VAL A 122 -5.33 -22.06 -0.05
CA VAL A 122 -6.74 -22.36 0.25
C VAL A 122 -7.66 -21.81 -0.82
N GLY A 123 -8.67 -22.58 -1.19
CA GLY A 123 -9.71 -22.15 -2.13
C GLY A 123 -9.20 -21.70 -3.48
N ARG A 124 -9.99 -20.88 -4.15
CA ARG A 124 -9.70 -20.37 -5.49
C ARG A 124 -9.93 -18.85 -5.64
N SER A 125 -10.27 -18.16 -4.56
CA SER A 125 -10.53 -16.72 -4.53
C SER A 125 -9.69 -16.01 -3.46
N GLN A 126 -9.66 -14.69 -3.50
CA GLN A 126 -9.09 -13.86 -2.44
C GLN A 126 -9.94 -13.95 -1.16
N ASP A 127 -11.25 -14.14 -1.31
CA ASP A 127 -12.17 -14.29 -0.18
C ASP A 127 -11.89 -15.59 0.58
N ASP A 128 -11.66 -16.71 -0.12
CA ASP A 128 -11.27 -17.98 0.52
C ASP A 128 -9.97 -17.80 1.34
N ALA A 129 -9.01 -17.04 0.81
CA ALA A 129 -7.77 -16.75 1.52
C ALA A 129 -8.02 -15.85 2.75
N GLN A 130 -8.96 -14.92 2.68
CA GLN A 130 -9.34 -14.07 3.81
C GLN A 130 -10.09 -14.88 4.89
N ASP A 131 -10.97 -15.79 4.51
CA ASP A 131 -11.67 -16.68 5.44
C ASP A 131 -10.67 -17.54 6.24
N GLU A 132 -9.59 -18.00 5.59
CA GLU A 132 -8.52 -18.72 6.30
C GLU A 132 -7.74 -17.81 7.26
N VAL A 133 -7.50 -16.54 6.90
CA VAL A 133 -6.94 -15.54 7.83
C VAL A 133 -7.83 -15.41 9.06
N ASP A 134 -9.13 -15.22 8.87
CA ASP A 134 -10.09 -15.04 9.96
C ASP A 134 -10.18 -16.28 10.84
N ARG A 135 -10.09 -17.48 10.24
CA ARG A 135 -10.01 -18.75 10.97
C ARG A 135 -8.75 -18.81 11.83
N LEU A 136 -7.59 -18.50 11.27
CA LEU A 136 -6.32 -18.53 12.00
C LEU A 136 -6.26 -17.50 13.13
N VAL A 137 -6.83 -16.32 12.93
CA VAL A 137 -7.00 -15.32 14.01
C VAL A 137 -7.85 -15.88 15.14
N ARG A 138 -9.01 -16.45 14.81
CA ARG A 138 -9.95 -16.96 15.81
C ARG A 138 -9.43 -18.20 16.57
N GLU A 139 -8.82 -19.16 15.86
CA GLU A 139 -8.45 -20.45 16.42
C GLU A 139 -7.03 -20.47 16.99
N GLN A 140 -6.10 -19.72 16.43
CA GLN A 140 -4.70 -19.70 16.84
C GLN A 140 -4.25 -18.37 17.45
N GLY A 141 -5.11 -17.36 17.47
CA GLY A 141 -4.79 -16.04 18.03
C GLY A 141 -3.75 -15.25 17.24
N LEU A 142 -3.52 -15.60 15.93
CA LEU A 142 -2.61 -14.85 15.11
C LEU A 142 -3.08 -13.39 14.93
N THR A 143 -2.13 -12.48 14.74
CA THR A 143 -2.45 -11.08 14.51
C THR A 143 -2.57 -10.83 12.99
N ALA A 144 -3.76 -10.45 12.54
CA ALA A 144 -3.97 -10.07 11.13
C ALA A 144 -3.33 -8.72 10.83
N ILE A 145 -2.56 -8.66 9.74
CA ILE A 145 -1.99 -7.42 9.19
C ILE A 145 -2.55 -7.22 7.77
N PRO A 146 -3.64 -6.45 7.62
CA PRO A 146 -4.25 -6.21 6.31
C PRO A 146 -3.37 -5.34 5.41
N PRO A 147 -3.54 -5.43 4.07
CA PRO A 147 -2.63 -4.78 3.10
C PRO A 147 -2.77 -3.25 3.01
N PHE A 148 -3.83 -2.65 3.56
CA PHE A 148 -4.09 -1.21 3.46
C PHE A 148 -4.95 -0.64 4.61
N ASP A 149 -6.09 -1.24 4.97
CA ASP A 149 -7.04 -0.66 5.93
C ASP A 149 -6.66 -0.97 7.39
N HIS A 150 -5.50 -0.46 7.80
CA HIS A 150 -4.94 -0.67 9.13
C HIS A 150 -4.12 0.55 9.58
N ALA A 151 -4.38 1.06 10.78
CA ALA A 151 -3.79 2.32 11.25
C ALA A 151 -2.26 2.37 11.16
N ALA A 152 -1.59 1.32 11.63
CA ALA A 152 -0.13 1.27 11.58
C ALA A 152 0.41 1.08 10.15
N VAL A 153 -0.32 0.38 9.27
CA VAL A 153 0.06 0.26 7.86
C VAL A 153 -0.03 1.62 7.18
N ILE A 154 -1.14 2.34 7.34
CA ILE A 154 -1.33 3.68 6.78
C ILE A 154 -0.26 4.65 7.28
N ALA A 155 0.02 4.67 8.59
CA ALA A 155 1.06 5.52 9.16
C ALA A 155 2.45 5.22 8.58
N GLY A 156 2.79 3.94 8.38
CA GLY A 156 4.03 3.54 7.73
C GLY A 156 4.13 4.01 6.28
N GLN A 157 3.03 3.97 5.51
CA GLN A 157 2.99 4.53 4.15
C GLN A 157 3.10 6.05 4.15
N GLY A 158 2.57 6.72 5.17
CA GLY A 158 2.66 8.17 5.35
C GLY A 158 4.09 8.70 5.45
N THR A 159 5.06 7.86 5.87
CA THR A 159 6.49 8.24 5.92
C THR A 159 7.03 8.68 4.55
N ILE A 160 6.45 8.19 3.45
CA ILE A 160 6.77 8.64 2.09
C ILE A 160 6.43 10.11 1.91
N GLY A 161 5.27 10.53 2.40
CA GLY A 161 4.84 11.93 2.32
C GLY A 161 5.73 12.87 3.12
N LEU A 162 6.20 12.45 4.31
CA LEU A 162 7.19 13.22 5.08
C LEU A 162 8.51 13.36 4.34
N GLU A 163 9.04 12.27 3.78
CA GLU A 163 10.26 12.31 2.98
C GLU A 163 10.14 13.24 1.77
N ILE A 164 8.97 13.25 1.09
CA ILE A 164 8.72 14.16 -0.04
C ILE A 164 8.69 15.61 0.45
N ALA A 165 7.99 15.91 1.54
CA ALA A 165 7.90 17.27 2.08
C ALA A 165 9.26 17.82 2.56
N GLU A 166 10.11 16.95 3.12
CA GLU A 166 11.49 17.31 3.50
C GLU A 166 12.39 17.58 2.29
N ASP A 167 12.33 16.69 1.26
CA ASP A 167 13.16 16.80 0.07
C ASP A 167 12.70 17.94 -0.86
N ARG A 168 11.39 18.25 -0.87
CA ARG A 168 10.77 19.26 -1.75
C ARG A 168 9.63 20.00 -1.02
N PRO A 169 9.97 20.95 -0.15
CA PRO A 169 8.97 21.77 0.56
C PRO A 169 8.17 22.70 -0.35
N ASP A 170 8.59 22.85 -1.60
CA ASP A 170 7.94 23.63 -2.66
C ASP A 170 7.03 22.79 -3.59
N VAL A 171 6.81 21.50 -3.29
CA VAL A 171 5.91 20.67 -4.10
C VAL A 171 4.46 21.12 -3.97
N GLU A 172 3.78 21.26 -5.11
CA GLU A 172 2.39 21.74 -5.17
C GLU A 172 1.38 20.62 -5.46
N LEU A 173 1.82 19.55 -6.11
CA LEU A 173 0.97 18.43 -6.53
C LEU A 173 1.67 17.09 -6.31
N ALA A 174 0.96 16.14 -5.70
CA ALA A 174 1.37 14.75 -5.60
C ALA A 174 0.35 13.84 -6.29
N LEU A 175 0.81 13.03 -7.24
CA LEU A 175 0.04 11.96 -7.87
C LEU A 175 0.35 10.65 -7.16
N VAL A 176 -0.66 9.99 -6.61
CA VAL A 176 -0.47 8.78 -5.78
C VAL A 176 -1.31 7.64 -6.31
N PRO A 177 -0.74 6.45 -6.60
CA PRO A 177 -1.51 5.28 -6.99
C PRO A 177 -2.60 4.94 -5.96
N LEU A 178 -3.84 4.75 -6.43
CA LEU A 178 -5.02 4.54 -5.60
C LEU A 178 -5.68 3.17 -5.91
N SER A 179 -5.63 2.29 -4.92
CA SER A 179 -6.39 1.05 -4.85
C SER A 179 -7.15 1.03 -3.51
N GLY A 180 -6.82 0.16 -2.57
CA GLY A 180 -7.40 0.09 -1.23
C GLY A 180 -7.17 1.32 -0.34
N GLY A 181 -6.46 2.33 -0.82
CA GLY A 181 -6.33 3.65 -0.22
C GLY A 181 -5.22 3.83 0.82
N GLY A 182 -4.57 2.75 1.30
CA GLY A 182 -3.59 2.86 2.40
C GLY A 182 -2.38 3.74 2.08
N LEU A 183 -1.86 3.70 0.85
CA LEU A 183 -0.79 4.57 0.39
C LEU A 183 -1.29 6.02 0.26
N ALA A 184 -2.36 6.22 -0.50
CA ALA A 184 -2.89 7.56 -0.79
C ALA A 184 -3.32 8.28 0.50
N ALA A 185 -4.03 7.59 1.41
CA ALA A 185 -4.42 8.13 2.70
C ALA A 185 -3.22 8.53 3.57
N GLY A 186 -2.21 7.66 3.67
CA GLY A 186 -1.01 7.95 4.45
C GLY A 186 -0.19 9.11 3.90
N VAL A 187 0.08 9.09 2.59
CA VAL A 187 0.82 10.17 1.90
C VAL A 187 0.08 11.50 1.99
N ALA A 188 -1.24 11.49 1.74
CA ALA A 188 -2.05 12.70 1.83
C ALA A 188 -2.08 13.27 3.25
N ALA A 189 -2.23 12.43 4.27
CA ALA A 189 -2.19 12.87 5.67
C ALA A 189 -0.86 13.53 6.04
N ALA A 190 0.26 12.95 5.60
CA ALA A 190 1.58 13.50 5.84
C ALA A 190 1.80 14.81 5.09
N LEU A 191 1.57 14.83 3.78
CA LEU A 191 1.80 15.99 2.94
C LEU A 191 0.91 17.17 3.36
N LYS A 192 -0.39 16.98 3.52
CA LYS A 192 -1.30 18.06 3.93
C LYS A 192 -1.06 18.53 5.37
N GLY A 193 -0.52 17.65 6.23
CA GLY A 193 -0.12 18.02 7.58
C GLY A 193 1.10 18.94 7.64
N VAL A 194 2.01 18.84 6.66
CA VAL A 194 3.24 19.67 6.58
C VAL A 194 3.09 20.82 5.59
N LEU A 195 2.43 20.57 4.45
CA LEU A 195 2.24 21.49 3.34
C LEU A 195 0.72 21.69 3.10
N PRO A 196 0.04 22.59 3.84
CA PRO A 196 -1.43 22.68 3.82
C PRO A 196 -2.05 23.01 2.45
N HIS A 197 -1.27 23.57 1.55
CA HIS A 197 -1.74 23.99 0.21
C HIS A 197 -1.49 22.95 -0.88
N ILE A 198 -0.82 21.82 -0.55
CA ILE A 198 -0.54 20.78 -1.54
C ILE A 198 -1.82 20.12 -2.02
N ARG A 199 -1.90 19.88 -3.31
CA ARG A 199 -2.92 19.00 -3.89
C ARG A 199 -2.43 17.56 -3.94
N VAL A 200 -3.28 16.62 -3.53
CA VAL A 200 -2.99 15.18 -3.59
C VAL A 200 -4.08 14.52 -4.41
N VAL A 201 -3.68 13.95 -5.54
CA VAL A 201 -4.59 13.31 -6.50
C VAL A 201 -4.34 11.81 -6.52
N GLY A 202 -5.41 11.04 -6.33
CA GLY A 202 -5.38 9.59 -6.50
C GLY A 202 -5.36 9.23 -7.99
N VAL A 203 -4.57 8.22 -8.37
CA VAL A 203 -4.54 7.71 -9.75
C VAL A 203 -4.87 6.22 -9.74
N SER A 204 -5.91 5.82 -10.48
CA SER A 204 -6.36 4.42 -10.54
C SER A 204 -6.66 4.02 -11.99
N MET A 205 -6.90 2.71 -12.19
CA MET A 205 -7.39 2.20 -13.47
C MET A 205 -8.90 2.51 -13.62
N ALA A 206 -9.36 2.65 -14.86
CA ALA A 206 -10.79 2.85 -15.16
C ALA A 206 -11.64 1.59 -14.92
N ARG A 207 -11.01 0.41 -14.90
CA ARG A 207 -11.68 -0.89 -14.70
C ARG A 207 -11.64 -1.29 -13.24
N GLY A 208 -12.80 -1.48 -12.61
CA GLY A 208 -12.89 -1.99 -11.24
C GLY A 208 -12.29 -1.06 -10.17
N ALA A 209 -12.38 0.26 -10.36
CA ALA A 209 -11.83 1.28 -9.46
C ALA A 209 -12.64 1.39 -8.16
N ALA A 210 -12.50 0.41 -7.26
CA ALA A 210 -13.35 0.25 -6.07
C ALA A 210 -13.37 1.47 -5.15
N MET A 211 -12.22 2.13 -4.91
CA MET A 211 -12.19 3.35 -4.09
C MET A 211 -12.91 4.50 -4.79
N TYR A 212 -12.69 4.69 -6.09
CA TYR A 212 -13.37 5.75 -6.86
C TYR A 212 -14.88 5.59 -6.84
N GLU A 213 -15.40 4.38 -7.10
CA GLU A 213 -16.84 4.11 -7.06
C GLU A 213 -17.42 4.27 -5.65
N SER A 214 -16.67 3.89 -4.63
CA SER A 214 -17.04 4.10 -3.23
C SER A 214 -17.11 5.58 -2.87
N LEU A 215 -16.15 6.39 -3.32
CA LEU A 215 -16.16 7.84 -3.11
C LEU A 215 -17.36 8.51 -3.78
N ARG A 216 -17.72 8.07 -5.00
CA ARG A 216 -18.92 8.54 -5.69
C ARG A 216 -20.21 8.14 -4.99
N ALA A 217 -20.27 6.93 -4.46
CA ALA A 217 -21.44 6.41 -3.73
C ALA A 217 -21.58 7.04 -2.32
N GLY A 218 -20.52 7.62 -1.77
CA GLY A 218 -20.46 8.15 -0.41
C GLY A 218 -20.30 7.06 0.68
N HIS A 219 -20.13 5.81 0.29
CA HIS A 219 -19.87 4.67 1.18
C HIS A 219 -19.12 3.55 0.41
N PRO A 220 -18.42 2.63 1.10
CA PRO A 220 -17.80 1.49 0.46
C PRO A 220 -18.79 0.64 -0.33
N VAL A 221 -18.49 0.34 -1.59
CA VAL A 221 -19.29 -0.51 -2.48
C VAL A 221 -18.47 -1.67 -3.02
N ALA A 222 -19.14 -2.78 -3.32
CA ALA A 222 -18.53 -3.87 -4.07
C ALA A 222 -18.45 -3.49 -5.56
N VAL A 223 -17.34 -3.81 -6.19
CA VAL A 223 -17.13 -3.67 -7.63
C VAL A 223 -16.67 -5.00 -8.19
N GLU A 224 -16.96 -5.24 -9.46
CA GLU A 224 -16.41 -6.38 -10.18
C GLU A 224 -14.90 -6.19 -10.37
N GLU A 225 -14.12 -7.21 -10.03
CA GLU A 225 -12.69 -7.23 -10.30
C GLU A 225 -12.46 -7.63 -11.76
N LEU A 226 -11.84 -6.74 -12.52
CA LEU A 226 -11.57 -6.92 -13.93
C LEU A 226 -10.06 -6.98 -14.19
N GLU A 227 -9.66 -7.69 -15.23
CA GLU A 227 -8.26 -7.71 -15.67
C GLU A 227 -7.78 -6.32 -16.03
N THR A 228 -6.59 -5.98 -15.53
CA THR A 228 -5.91 -4.70 -15.77
C THR A 228 -4.40 -4.90 -15.78
N LEU A 229 -3.69 -4.10 -16.57
CA LEU A 229 -2.23 -4.01 -16.54
C LEU A 229 -1.71 -3.48 -15.19
N ALA A 230 -2.53 -2.74 -14.46
CA ALA A 230 -2.25 -2.28 -13.11
C ALA A 230 -2.66 -3.32 -12.05
N ASP A 231 -2.23 -4.58 -12.21
CA ASP A 231 -2.65 -5.74 -11.40
C ASP A 231 -2.57 -5.52 -9.88
N SER A 232 -1.61 -4.75 -9.43
CA SER A 232 -1.43 -4.40 -8.01
C SER A 232 -2.46 -3.41 -7.46
N LEU A 233 -3.28 -2.81 -8.32
CA LEU A 233 -4.38 -1.90 -7.96
C LEU A 233 -5.74 -2.60 -7.96
N GLY A 234 -5.85 -3.82 -8.49
CA GLY A 234 -7.07 -4.60 -8.48
C GLY A 234 -7.55 -4.95 -7.08
N GLY A 235 -8.84 -5.34 -7.00
CA GLY A 235 -9.50 -5.77 -5.77
C GLY A 235 -10.34 -4.70 -5.08
N GLY A 236 -11.27 -5.17 -4.24
CA GLY A 236 -12.17 -4.33 -3.45
C GLY A 236 -11.49 -3.63 -2.29
N ILE A 237 -12.17 -2.63 -1.71
CA ILE A 237 -11.70 -1.92 -0.51
C ILE A 237 -12.28 -2.49 0.80
N GLY A 238 -13.16 -3.49 0.69
CA GLY A 238 -13.90 -4.06 1.82
C GLY A 238 -15.09 -3.18 2.26
N LEU A 239 -16.27 -3.81 2.39
CA LEU A 239 -17.50 -3.09 2.78
C LEU A 239 -17.46 -2.58 4.22
N ALA A 240 -16.68 -3.24 5.09
CA ALA A 240 -16.42 -2.84 6.46
C ALA A 240 -15.14 -1.99 6.61
N ASN A 241 -14.77 -1.21 5.58
CA ASN A 241 -13.60 -0.35 5.58
C ASN A 241 -13.62 0.62 6.77
N ARG A 242 -12.53 0.67 7.54
CA ARG A 242 -12.46 1.38 8.82
C ARG A 242 -11.77 2.74 8.75
N TYR A 243 -10.80 2.88 7.86
CA TYR A 243 -9.91 4.05 7.82
C TYR A 243 -9.78 4.64 6.42
N THR A 244 -9.38 3.82 5.44
CA THR A 244 -8.89 4.31 4.15
C THR A 244 -9.95 5.02 3.34
N PHE A 245 -11.21 4.55 3.36
CA PHE A 245 -12.30 5.23 2.65
C PHE A 245 -12.52 6.65 3.17
N ALA A 246 -12.69 6.79 4.49
CA ALA A 246 -12.92 8.11 5.09
C ALA A 246 -11.73 9.06 4.87
N MET A 247 -10.50 8.55 5.02
CA MET A 247 -9.30 9.36 4.80
C MET A 247 -9.15 9.76 3.33
N CYS A 248 -9.38 8.87 2.37
CA CYS A 248 -9.32 9.22 0.95
C CYS A 248 -10.39 10.26 0.59
N ARG A 249 -11.63 10.10 1.09
CA ARG A 249 -12.70 11.06 0.90
C ARG A 249 -12.35 12.46 1.42
N ASP A 250 -11.72 12.53 2.59
CA ASP A 250 -11.47 13.79 3.30
C ASP A 250 -10.15 14.46 2.87
N LEU A 251 -9.20 13.70 2.33
CA LEU A 251 -7.83 14.18 2.07
C LEU A 251 -7.44 14.24 0.58
N LEU A 252 -8.07 13.45 -0.30
CA LEU A 252 -7.77 13.56 -1.73
C LEU A 252 -8.53 14.74 -2.35
N ASP A 253 -7.84 15.49 -3.18
CA ASP A 253 -8.44 16.62 -3.90
C ASP A 253 -9.16 16.17 -5.18
N ASP A 254 -8.72 15.05 -5.75
CA ASP A 254 -9.32 14.47 -6.95
C ASP A 254 -8.88 13.00 -7.13
N VAL A 255 -9.53 12.30 -8.05
CA VAL A 255 -9.15 10.96 -8.51
C VAL A 255 -9.21 10.89 -10.02
N VAL A 256 -8.08 10.57 -10.64
CA VAL A 256 -7.95 10.35 -12.09
C VAL A 256 -7.98 8.86 -12.41
N LEU A 257 -8.79 8.49 -13.38
CA LEU A 257 -8.87 7.13 -13.91
C LEU A 257 -8.15 7.04 -15.25
N LEU A 258 -7.32 6.01 -15.39
CA LEU A 258 -6.57 5.72 -16.61
C LEU A 258 -7.15 4.52 -17.34
N THR A 259 -7.25 4.61 -18.65
CA THR A 259 -7.56 3.47 -19.52
C THR A 259 -6.38 2.50 -19.60
N GLU A 260 -6.62 1.27 -20.04
CA GLU A 260 -5.55 0.28 -20.23
C GLU A 260 -4.49 0.75 -21.25
N ASP A 261 -4.89 1.49 -22.30
CA ASP A 261 -3.96 2.04 -23.28
C ASP A 261 -3.04 3.12 -22.66
N GLU A 262 -3.58 4.00 -21.82
CA GLU A 262 -2.80 5.01 -21.08
C GLU A 262 -1.85 4.36 -20.06
N ILE A 263 -2.30 3.31 -19.37
CA ILE A 263 -1.45 2.52 -18.47
C ILE A 263 -0.32 1.85 -19.26
N ALA A 264 -0.62 1.24 -20.41
CA ALA A 264 0.38 0.62 -21.27
C ALA A 264 1.39 1.64 -21.81
N GLU A 265 0.94 2.86 -22.18
CA GLU A 265 1.83 3.95 -22.60
C GLU A 265 2.74 4.37 -21.42
N GLY A 266 2.17 4.55 -20.22
CA GLY A 266 2.94 4.90 -19.03
C GLY A 266 4.01 3.86 -18.67
N ILE A 267 3.67 2.55 -18.75
CA ILE A 267 4.62 1.45 -18.53
C ILE A 267 5.77 1.52 -19.56
N ARG A 268 5.43 1.68 -20.85
CA ARG A 268 6.46 1.80 -21.90
C ARG A 268 7.36 2.99 -21.67
N HIS A 269 6.77 4.16 -21.34
CA HIS A 269 7.53 5.36 -21.05
C HIS A 269 8.49 5.15 -19.88
N ALA A 270 8.00 4.64 -18.76
CA ALA A 270 8.82 4.38 -17.57
C ALA A 270 9.97 3.38 -17.87
N PHE A 271 9.71 2.35 -18.68
CA PHE A 271 10.74 1.36 -19.04
C PHE A 271 11.83 1.91 -19.97
N THR A 272 11.47 2.85 -20.84
CA THR A 272 12.41 3.35 -21.87
C THR A 272 13.11 4.64 -21.50
N ASN A 273 12.58 5.44 -20.57
CA ASN A 273 13.05 6.80 -20.33
C ASN A 273 13.39 7.09 -18.85
N GLU A 274 12.98 6.22 -17.91
CA GLU A 274 13.21 6.39 -16.48
C GLU A 274 14.05 5.24 -15.91
#